data_bdc5f3229728841b6c7e1404d6cba77e
#
_entry.id   bdc5f3229728841b6c7e1404d6cba77e
#
_cell.length_a   1.000
_cell.length_b   1.000
_cell.length_c   1.000
_cell.angle_alpha   90.00
_cell.angle_beta   90.00
_cell.angle_gamma   90.00
#
_symmetry.space_group_name_H-M   'P 1'
#
loop_
_entity.id
_entity.type
_entity.pdbx_description
1 polymer ?
#
loop_
_entity_poly.entity_id
_entity_poly.type
_entity_poly.pdbx_seq_one_letter_code
_entity_poly.pdbx_strand_id
1 'polypeptide(L)'
;MRRVLVLAASLVLLACIGARPVEAQASTTRGFNVGIHFTGSTLKIEDGDNNNAGGGGLWFGYGFNRTVQLFLQFDGTQFDVNDAAVEGDWTMGHADLGVRFHFANSLRSWVPYLQVATTARVVSVQNGVVNDVAQADDVSLVGAGITLGGGILFYFNESFAADLQLAWTGGKFTRIEAGSVSYNDLNLDAQSARFNVGVSWWP
;
A
#
# COMPACT_ATOMS: atom_id res chain seq x y z
N MET A 1 0.80 -16.74 -11.15
CA MET A 1 0.36 -16.08 -9.89
C MET A 1 0.11 -17.06 -8.73
N ARG A 2 -0.70 -18.11 -8.84
CA ARG A 2 -0.95 -19.07 -7.70
C ARG A 2 0.33 -19.63 -7.03
N ARG A 3 1.40 -19.92 -7.77
CA ARG A 3 2.66 -20.48 -7.21
C ARG A 3 3.48 -19.47 -6.40
N VAL A 4 3.43 -18.18 -6.73
CA VAL A 4 4.14 -17.12 -5.99
C VAL A 4 3.43 -16.81 -4.66
N LEU A 5 2.10 -16.81 -4.66
CA LEU A 5 1.28 -16.64 -3.44
C LEU A 5 1.50 -17.79 -2.44
N VAL A 6 1.61 -19.03 -2.92
CA VAL A 6 1.89 -20.21 -2.07
C VAL A 6 3.30 -20.13 -1.48
N LEU A 7 4.30 -19.69 -2.24
CA LEU A 7 5.66 -19.51 -1.75
C LEU A 7 5.76 -18.40 -0.70
N ALA A 8 5.09 -17.27 -0.92
CA ALA A 8 5.05 -16.16 0.04
C ALA A 8 4.34 -16.59 1.35
N ALA A 9 3.20 -17.27 1.25
CA ALA A 9 2.49 -17.80 2.41
C ALA A 9 3.31 -18.86 3.16
N SER A 10 4.07 -19.70 2.46
CA SER A 10 4.94 -20.70 3.08
C SER A 10 6.12 -20.08 3.81
N LEU A 11 6.71 -19.01 3.28
CA LEU A 11 7.80 -18.28 3.94
C LEU A 11 7.34 -17.60 5.24
N VAL A 12 6.15 -17.01 5.24
CA VAL A 12 5.54 -16.39 6.43
C VAL A 12 5.22 -17.47 7.48
N LEU A 13 4.69 -18.64 7.06
CA LEU A 13 4.43 -19.75 7.98
C LEU A 13 5.72 -20.33 8.59
N LEU A 14 6.79 -20.49 7.82
CA LEU A 14 8.08 -20.96 8.33
C LEU A 14 8.70 -19.98 9.33
N ALA A 15 8.56 -18.68 9.13
CA ALA A 15 9.01 -17.65 10.07
C ALA A 15 8.27 -17.72 11.42
N CYS A 16 6.98 -18.09 11.39
CA CYS A 16 6.17 -18.24 12.60
C CYS A 16 6.50 -19.50 13.43
N ILE A 17 6.98 -20.58 12.80
CA ILE A 17 7.27 -21.87 13.48
C ILE A 17 8.61 -21.83 14.26
N GLY A 18 9.52 -20.95 13.89
CA GLY A 18 10.82 -20.76 14.56
C GLY A 18 10.81 -19.81 15.76
N ALA A 19 9.69 -19.16 16.04
CA ALA A 19 9.58 -18.21 17.14
C ALA A 19 9.60 -18.97 18.49
N ARG A 20 10.76 -19.02 19.14
CA ARG A 20 10.84 -19.36 20.57
C ARG A 20 9.98 -18.36 21.34
N PRO A 21 9.33 -18.74 22.47
CA PRO A 21 8.70 -17.76 23.35
C PRO A 21 9.79 -16.79 23.80
N VAL A 22 9.80 -15.62 23.20
CA VAL A 22 10.69 -14.54 23.55
C VAL A 22 10.18 -14.01 24.88
N GLU A 23 10.99 -14.11 25.93
CA GLU A 23 10.77 -13.39 27.19
C GLU A 23 10.45 -11.93 26.81
N ALA A 24 9.40 -11.39 27.42
CA ALA A 24 8.76 -10.10 27.15
C ALA A 24 9.70 -9.02 26.63
N GLN A 25 10.02 -9.06 25.33
CA GLN A 25 10.82 -8.03 24.69
C GLN A 25 9.92 -6.80 24.50
N ALA A 26 10.38 -5.70 25.07
CA ALA A 26 9.69 -4.42 24.92
C ALA A 26 9.67 -4.04 23.45
N SER A 27 8.48 -4.05 22.84
CA SER A 27 8.30 -3.53 21.49
C SER A 27 8.75 -2.07 21.45
N THR A 28 9.63 -1.72 20.52
CA THR A 28 10.03 -0.33 20.35
C THR A 28 9.36 0.23 19.09
N THR A 29 8.38 1.11 19.28
CA THR A 29 7.75 1.89 18.19
C THR A 29 8.29 3.31 18.15
N ARG A 30 9.40 3.58 18.87
CA ARG A 30 10.06 4.89 18.95
C ARG A 30 11.30 4.93 18.07
N GLY A 31 11.55 6.09 17.48
CA GLY A 31 12.72 6.32 16.64
C GLY A 31 12.44 6.07 15.16
N PHE A 32 13.48 6.05 14.38
CA PHE A 32 13.41 5.80 12.94
C PHE A 32 13.07 4.34 12.66
N ASN A 33 12.32 4.11 11.59
CA ASN A 33 12.04 2.78 11.10
C ASN A 33 11.83 2.79 9.59
N VAL A 34 12.02 1.64 8.97
CA VAL A 34 11.81 1.40 7.56
C VAL A 34 11.20 0.02 7.37
N GLY A 35 10.37 -0.13 6.36
CA GLY A 35 9.77 -1.42 6.03
C GLY A 35 9.57 -1.59 4.54
N ILE A 36 9.43 -2.86 4.16
CA ILE A 36 9.05 -3.29 2.82
C ILE A 36 7.84 -4.20 2.93
N HIS A 37 6.96 -4.19 1.93
CA HIS A 37 5.76 -5.02 1.96
C HIS A 37 5.32 -5.43 0.54
N PHE A 38 4.58 -6.52 0.50
CA PHE A 38 3.73 -6.89 -0.62
C PHE A 38 2.36 -6.30 -0.44
N THR A 39 1.75 -5.85 -1.54
CA THR A 39 0.44 -5.19 -1.55
C THR A 39 -0.50 -5.96 -2.47
N GLY A 40 -1.66 -6.33 -1.96
CA GLY A 40 -2.85 -6.60 -2.76
C GLY A 40 -3.77 -5.39 -2.70
N SER A 41 -4.27 -4.93 -3.83
CA SER A 41 -5.15 -3.75 -3.86
C SER A 41 -6.38 -3.95 -4.74
N THR A 42 -7.40 -3.14 -4.47
CA THR A 42 -8.55 -2.98 -5.34
C THR A 42 -8.71 -1.51 -5.68
N LEU A 43 -9.16 -1.21 -6.89
CA LEU A 43 -9.52 0.14 -7.32
C LEU A 43 -10.94 0.13 -7.89
N LYS A 44 -11.73 1.08 -7.45
CA LYS A 44 -13.04 1.41 -8.00
C LYS A 44 -13.07 2.88 -8.39
N ILE A 45 -13.42 3.18 -9.64
CA ILE A 45 -13.60 4.55 -10.16
C ILE A 45 -15.07 4.71 -10.48
N GLU A 46 -15.70 5.76 -9.94
CA GLU A 46 -17.14 6.03 -10.06
C GLU A 46 -17.99 4.79 -9.71
N ASP A 47 -18.97 4.48 -10.53
CA ASP A 47 -19.82 3.29 -10.39
C ASP A 47 -19.29 2.05 -11.14
N GLY A 48 -18.05 2.10 -11.61
CA GLY A 48 -17.41 0.99 -12.31
C GLY A 48 -17.15 -0.23 -11.43
N ASP A 49 -16.63 -1.30 -12.03
CA ASP A 49 -16.28 -2.54 -11.35
C ASP A 49 -15.01 -2.40 -10.51
N ASN A 50 -14.85 -3.32 -9.55
CA ASN A 50 -13.63 -3.43 -8.75
C ASN A 50 -12.54 -4.14 -9.57
N ASN A 51 -11.44 -3.46 -9.82
CA ASN A 51 -10.25 -4.03 -10.42
C ASN A 51 -9.25 -4.43 -9.32
N ASN A 52 -8.73 -5.65 -9.41
CA ASN A 52 -7.77 -6.20 -8.45
C ASN A 52 -6.35 -6.03 -8.97
N ALA A 53 -5.43 -5.72 -8.08
CA ALA A 53 -4.03 -5.53 -8.39
C ALA A 53 -3.13 -6.18 -7.36
N GLY A 54 -1.91 -6.50 -7.79
CA GLY A 54 -0.85 -6.99 -6.93
C GLY A 54 0.42 -6.17 -7.11
N GLY A 55 1.22 -6.08 -6.05
CA GLY A 55 2.46 -5.32 -6.11
C GLY A 55 3.22 -5.30 -4.80
N GLY A 56 3.88 -4.19 -4.53
CA GLY A 56 4.62 -4.01 -3.30
C GLY A 56 4.96 -2.56 -3.05
N GLY A 57 5.61 -2.33 -1.92
CA GLY A 57 5.95 -0.98 -1.52
C GLY A 57 6.98 -0.95 -0.41
N LEU A 58 7.27 0.27 0.00
CA LEU A 58 8.19 0.57 1.10
C LEU A 58 7.62 1.71 1.94
N TRP A 59 8.02 1.77 3.18
CA TRP A 59 7.64 2.85 4.07
C TRP A 59 8.78 3.26 4.99
N PHE A 60 8.74 4.52 5.39
CA PHE A 60 9.65 5.14 6.32
C PHE A 60 8.83 5.76 7.45
N GLY A 61 9.31 5.66 8.67
CA GLY A 61 8.61 6.24 9.80
C GLY A 61 9.55 6.80 10.85
N TYR A 62 8.99 7.69 11.67
CA TYR A 62 9.64 8.20 12.86
C TYR A 62 8.66 8.25 14.02
N GLY A 63 8.88 7.40 15.01
CA GLY A 63 8.12 7.36 16.26
C GLY A 63 8.62 8.42 17.23
N PHE A 64 7.83 9.47 17.45
CA PHE A 64 8.13 10.51 18.47
C PHE A 64 8.10 9.92 19.88
N ASN A 65 7.19 9.00 20.07
CA ASN A 65 7.05 8.21 21.29
C ASN A 65 6.49 6.81 20.92
N ARG A 66 6.17 5.99 21.92
CA ARG A 66 5.66 4.64 21.69
C ARG A 66 4.24 4.60 21.09
N THR A 67 3.53 5.72 21.06
CA THR A 67 2.13 5.79 20.62
C THR A 67 2.00 6.47 19.27
N VAL A 68 2.77 7.52 19.00
CA VAL A 68 2.62 8.39 17.83
C VAL A 68 3.83 8.29 16.91
N GLN A 69 3.58 7.98 15.65
CA GLN A 69 4.56 7.86 14.58
C GLN A 69 4.12 8.68 13.38
N LEU A 70 5.00 9.45 12.79
CA LEU A 70 4.86 9.99 11.44
C LEU A 70 5.37 8.95 10.44
N PHE A 71 4.69 8.80 9.30
CA PHE A 71 5.14 7.87 8.26
C PHE A 71 4.96 8.43 6.86
N LEU A 72 5.80 7.94 5.95
CA LEU A 72 5.72 8.11 4.50
C LEU A 72 5.74 6.71 3.89
N GLN A 73 4.72 6.36 3.10
CA GLN A 73 4.57 5.04 2.47
C GLN A 73 4.39 5.20 0.97
N PHE A 74 5.01 4.32 0.20
CA PHE A 74 4.89 4.24 -1.25
C PHE A 74 4.48 2.83 -1.64
N ASP A 75 3.44 2.71 -2.46
CA ASP A 75 2.93 1.45 -3.00
C ASP A 75 2.87 1.55 -4.52
N GLY A 76 3.30 0.48 -5.19
CA GLY A 76 3.13 0.28 -6.62
C GLY A 76 2.40 -1.04 -6.87
N THR A 77 1.32 -1.01 -7.64
CA THR A 77 0.51 -2.19 -7.97
C THR A 77 0.21 -2.24 -9.46
N GLN A 78 0.12 -3.45 -10.01
CA GLN A 78 -0.22 -3.72 -11.41
C GLN A 78 -1.54 -4.48 -11.49
N PHE A 79 -2.40 -4.05 -12.41
CA PHE A 79 -3.74 -4.61 -12.62
C PHE A 79 -3.73 -5.60 -13.78
N ASP A 80 -4.49 -6.68 -13.62
CA ASP A 80 -4.93 -7.54 -14.72
C ASP A 80 -6.34 -7.05 -15.14
N VAL A 81 -6.43 -6.16 -16.12
CA VAL A 81 -7.72 -5.64 -16.61
C VAL A 81 -8.12 -6.44 -17.85
N ASN A 82 -9.11 -7.32 -17.71
CA ASN A 82 -9.53 -8.24 -18.78
C ASN A 82 -10.68 -7.72 -19.66
N ASP A 83 -11.37 -6.63 -19.25
CA ASP A 83 -12.58 -6.11 -19.91
C ASP A 83 -12.53 -4.59 -20.15
N ALA A 84 -11.34 -4.01 -20.20
CA ALA A 84 -11.22 -2.58 -20.48
C ALA A 84 -11.41 -2.29 -21.97
N ALA A 85 -12.12 -1.20 -22.28
CA ALA A 85 -12.15 -0.64 -23.62
C ALA A 85 -10.74 -0.21 -24.12
N VAL A 86 -9.77 -0.22 -23.23
CA VAL A 86 -8.34 0.04 -23.46
C VAL A 86 -7.56 -1.15 -22.94
N GLU A 87 -7.03 -1.95 -23.81
CA GLU A 87 -6.05 -2.99 -23.47
C GLU A 87 -4.70 -2.31 -23.21
N GLY A 88 -3.95 -2.77 -22.20
CA GLY A 88 -2.63 -2.23 -21.86
C GLY A 88 -2.17 -2.62 -20.47
N ASP A 89 -0.95 -2.19 -20.12
CA ASP A 89 -0.36 -2.42 -18.81
C ASP A 89 -0.84 -1.34 -17.82
N TRP A 90 -1.77 -1.70 -16.96
CA TRP A 90 -2.33 -0.80 -15.96
C TRP A 90 -1.53 -0.85 -14.67
N THR A 91 -1.06 0.30 -14.21
CA THR A 91 -0.33 0.43 -12.96
C THR A 91 -0.96 1.50 -12.07
N MET A 92 -0.89 1.31 -10.75
CA MET A 92 -1.31 2.31 -9.78
C MET A 92 -0.23 2.53 -8.74
N GLY A 93 0.12 3.80 -8.53
CA GLY A 93 1.00 4.26 -7.46
C GLY A 93 0.23 5.01 -6.38
N HIS A 94 0.63 4.78 -5.12
CA HIS A 94 0.20 5.60 -3.97
C HIS A 94 1.43 6.17 -3.27
N ALA A 95 1.30 7.41 -2.79
CA ALA A 95 2.23 8.03 -1.86
C ALA A 95 1.43 8.60 -0.69
N ASP A 96 1.58 8.00 0.49
CA ASP A 96 0.85 8.33 1.71
C ASP A 96 1.77 9.04 2.69
N LEU A 97 1.38 10.23 3.16
CA LEU A 97 2.02 10.93 4.28
C LEU A 97 1.01 11.01 5.43
N GLY A 98 1.34 10.43 6.58
CA GLY A 98 0.36 10.29 7.63
C GLY A 98 0.91 10.06 9.04
N VAL A 99 -0.03 9.89 9.95
CA VAL A 99 0.23 9.58 11.35
C VAL A 99 -0.34 8.22 11.69
N ARG A 100 0.46 7.43 12.43
CA ARG A 100 0.10 6.12 12.95
C ARG A 100 0.05 6.18 14.47
N PHE A 101 -1.00 5.61 15.04
CA PHE A 101 -1.22 5.52 16.48
C PHE A 101 -1.12 4.06 16.92
N HIS A 102 -0.12 3.75 17.72
CA HIS A 102 0.12 2.41 18.26
C HIS A 102 -0.54 2.22 19.61
N PHE A 103 -1.16 1.07 19.82
CA PHE A 103 -1.83 0.69 21.06
C PHE A 103 -1.11 -0.46 21.75
N ALA A 104 -1.19 -0.53 23.07
CA ALA A 104 -0.70 -1.65 23.87
C ALA A 104 0.80 -1.99 23.68
N ASN A 105 1.64 -1.01 23.65
CA ASN A 105 3.02 -1.04 23.16
C ASN A 105 4.13 -1.29 24.20
N SER A 106 3.89 -1.83 25.38
CA SER A 106 4.97 -1.78 26.38
C SER A 106 5.60 -3.11 26.78
N LEU A 107 4.95 -4.25 26.56
CA LEU A 107 5.45 -5.56 26.99
C LEU A 107 4.89 -6.71 26.13
N ARG A 108 4.42 -6.41 24.92
CA ARG A 108 3.81 -7.41 24.05
C ARG A 108 4.61 -7.56 22.77
N SER A 109 4.70 -8.78 22.26
CA SER A 109 5.29 -9.06 20.95
C SER A 109 4.39 -8.60 19.78
N TRP A 110 3.17 -8.13 20.04
CA TRP A 110 2.25 -7.61 19.03
C TRP A 110 1.70 -6.23 19.42
N VAL A 111 1.67 -5.33 18.44
CA VAL A 111 1.27 -3.93 18.62
C VAL A 111 0.26 -3.56 17.55
N PRO A 112 -1.04 -3.46 17.89
CA PRO A 112 -2.04 -2.97 16.95
C PRO A 112 -1.88 -1.46 16.77
N TYR A 113 -2.28 -0.98 15.59
CA TYR A 113 -2.27 0.44 15.29
C TYR A 113 -3.43 0.87 14.39
N LEU A 114 -3.75 2.15 14.43
CA LEU A 114 -4.58 2.85 13.45
C LEU A 114 -3.74 3.93 12.78
N GLN A 115 -4.09 4.27 11.53
CA GLN A 115 -3.41 5.33 10.80
C GLN A 115 -4.36 6.17 9.97
N VAL A 116 -3.97 7.41 9.75
CA VAL A 116 -4.61 8.36 8.84
C VAL A 116 -3.52 9.04 8.02
N ALA A 117 -3.75 9.21 6.72
CA ALA A 117 -2.80 9.85 5.82
C ALA A 117 -3.50 10.69 4.75
N THR A 118 -2.78 11.67 4.23
CA THR A 118 -3.05 12.27 2.93
C THR A 118 -2.36 11.43 1.86
N THR A 119 -3.03 11.22 0.75
CA THR A 119 -2.57 10.32 -0.32
C THR A 119 -2.51 11.06 -1.64
N ALA A 120 -1.36 10.99 -2.32
CA ALA A 120 -1.28 11.21 -3.76
C ALA A 120 -1.41 9.87 -4.48
N ARG A 121 -2.16 9.84 -5.58
CA ARG A 121 -2.44 8.62 -6.33
C ARG A 121 -2.31 8.86 -7.82
N VAL A 122 -1.67 7.92 -8.52
CA VAL A 122 -1.50 7.95 -9.97
C VAL A 122 -1.92 6.58 -10.52
N VAL A 123 -2.77 6.59 -11.55
CA VAL A 123 -3.08 5.39 -12.35
C VAL A 123 -2.57 5.64 -13.75
N SER A 124 -1.69 4.77 -14.25
CA SER A 124 -1.09 4.90 -15.59
C SER A 124 -1.42 3.69 -16.44
N VAL A 125 -1.69 3.95 -17.71
CA VAL A 125 -1.87 2.93 -18.75
C VAL A 125 -0.75 3.10 -19.76
N GLN A 126 0.07 2.05 -19.89
CA GLN A 126 1.15 1.99 -20.88
C GLN A 126 0.79 1.01 -21.99
N ASN A 127 1.33 1.27 -23.20
CA ASN A 127 1.06 0.45 -24.37
C ASN A 127 -0.44 0.24 -24.66
N GLY A 128 -1.24 1.29 -24.43
CA GLY A 128 -2.68 1.22 -24.61
C GLY A 128 -3.08 0.96 -26.08
N VAL A 129 -3.96 -0.02 -26.30
CA VAL A 129 -4.58 -0.33 -27.59
C VAL A 129 -6.07 -0.05 -27.48
N VAL A 130 -6.59 0.83 -28.34
CA VAL A 130 -8.01 1.15 -28.41
C VAL A 130 -8.52 0.74 -29.79
N ASN A 131 -9.52 -0.16 -29.85
CA ASN A 131 -10.10 -0.66 -31.10
C ASN A 131 -9.04 -1.13 -32.12
N ASP A 132 -8.08 -1.94 -31.69
CA ASP A 132 -6.95 -2.48 -32.50
C ASP A 132 -6.00 -1.41 -33.07
N VAL A 133 -6.09 -0.15 -32.60
CA VAL A 133 -5.16 0.93 -32.93
C VAL A 133 -4.27 1.21 -31.73
N ALA A 134 -2.96 0.97 -31.88
CA ALA A 134 -1.99 1.31 -30.84
C ALA A 134 -2.00 2.82 -30.55
N GLN A 135 -2.27 3.21 -29.32
CA GLN A 135 -2.03 4.56 -28.84
C GLN A 135 -0.58 4.65 -28.37
N ALA A 136 0.17 5.57 -28.97
CA ALA A 136 1.60 5.71 -28.71
C ALA A 136 1.90 6.48 -27.40
N ASP A 137 0.93 7.14 -26.80
CA ASP A 137 1.13 8.00 -25.64
C ASP A 137 0.61 7.33 -24.36
N ASP A 138 1.44 7.32 -23.32
CA ASP A 138 1.05 6.89 -21.98
C ASP A 138 -0.01 7.85 -21.41
N VAL A 139 -1.08 7.28 -20.87
CA VAL A 139 -2.14 8.04 -20.21
C VAL A 139 -2.04 7.85 -18.70
N SER A 140 -2.06 8.95 -17.95
CA SER A 140 -2.02 8.93 -16.50
C SER A 140 -3.16 9.74 -15.90
N LEU A 141 -3.83 9.17 -14.89
CA LEU A 141 -4.81 9.82 -14.03
C LEU A 141 -4.13 10.17 -12.72
N VAL A 142 -4.10 11.45 -12.38
CA VAL A 142 -3.47 11.94 -11.13
C VAL A 142 -4.56 12.45 -10.19
N GLY A 143 -4.47 12.06 -8.93
CA GLY A 143 -5.44 12.43 -7.92
C GLY A 143 -4.89 12.46 -6.51
N ALA A 144 -5.74 12.89 -5.60
CA ALA A 144 -5.45 12.94 -4.18
C ALA A 144 -6.62 12.38 -3.35
N GLY A 145 -6.32 12.00 -2.12
CA GLY A 145 -7.32 11.42 -1.23
C GLY A 145 -6.89 11.41 0.22
N ILE A 146 -7.73 10.77 1.01
CA ILE A 146 -7.46 10.47 2.42
C ILE A 146 -7.45 8.96 2.58
N THR A 147 -6.40 8.44 3.23
CA THR A 147 -6.28 7.04 3.60
C THR A 147 -6.57 6.87 5.09
N LEU A 148 -7.48 5.94 5.39
CA LEU A 148 -7.71 5.42 6.72
C LEU A 148 -7.27 3.96 6.75
N GLY A 149 -6.60 3.55 7.81
CA GLY A 149 -6.11 2.19 7.90
C GLY A 149 -5.79 1.76 9.31
N GLY A 150 -5.40 0.51 9.43
CA GLY A 150 -4.94 -0.07 10.67
C GLY A 150 -4.24 -1.38 10.42
N GLY A 151 -3.56 -1.87 11.43
CA GLY A 151 -2.79 -3.10 11.32
C GLY A 151 -2.25 -3.59 12.64
N ILE A 152 -1.38 -4.58 12.54
CA ILE A 152 -0.71 -5.19 13.68
C ILE A 152 0.75 -5.44 13.33
N LEU A 153 1.65 -4.99 14.21
CA LEU A 153 3.07 -5.33 14.20
C LEU A 153 3.29 -6.54 15.09
N PHE A 154 3.95 -7.58 14.57
CA PHE A 154 4.39 -8.74 15.33
C PHE A 154 5.92 -8.72 15.43
N TYR A 155 6.44 -8.40 16.60
CA TYR A 155 7.87 -8.30 16.84
C TYR A 155 8.51 -9.69 17.00
N PHE A 156 9.53 -9.97 16.19
CA PHE A 156 10.37 -11.16 16.31
C PHE A 156 11.51 -10.93 17.30
N ASN A 157 11.98 -9.68 17.36
CA ASN A 157 12.99 -9.19 18.29
C ASN A 157 12.80 -7.67 18.48
N GLU A 158 13.70 -7.01 19.18
CA GLU A 158 13.62 -5.57 19.46
C GLU A 158 13.63 -4.69 18.22
N SER A 159 14.24 -5.16 17.13
CA SER A 159 14.46 -4.39 15.91
C SER A 159 13.58 -4.79 14.73
N PHE A 160 13.01 -6.00 14.70
CA PHE A 160 12.26 -6.50 13.56
C PHE A 160 10.85 -6.92 13.92
N ALA A 161 9.91 -6.52 13.08
CA ALA A 161 8.50 -6.92 13.16
C ALA A 161 7.93 -7.29 11.80
N ALA A 162 7.04 -8.29 11.76
CA ALA A 162 6.09 -8.44 10.65
C ALA A 162 5.01 -7.36 10.78
N ASP A 163 4.57 -6.81 9.65
CA ASP A 163 3.50 -5.82 9.57
C ASP A 163 2.35 -6.38 8.70
N LEU A 164 1.15 -6.43 9.27
CA LEU A 164 -0.08 -6.73 8.56
C LEU A 164 -0.96 -5.49 8.60
N GLN A 165 -1.30 -4.95 7.42
CA GLN A 165 -2.02 -3.69 7.30
C GLN A 165 -3.21 -3.81 6.36
N LEU A 166 -4.32 -3.18 6.75
CA LEU A 166 -5.45 -2.88 5.88
C LEU A 166 -5.58 -1.36 5.78
N ALA A 167 -5.77 -0.85 4.57
CA ALA A 167 -5.97 0.56 4.31
C ALA A 167 -7.07 0.77 3.27
N TRP A 168 -7.88 1.79 3.47
CA TRP A 168 -8.87 2.27 2.51
C TRP A 168 -8.57 3.72 2.18
N THR A 169 -8.58 4.06 0.89
CA THR A 169 -8.35 5.40 0.37
C THR A 169 -9.57 5.88 -0.38
N GLY A 170 -10.15 6.99 0.04
CA GLY A 170 -11.19 7.71 -0.68
C GLY A 170 -10.65 9.03 -1.21
N GLY A 171 -11.03 9.40 -2.42
CA GLY A 171 -10.57 10.66 -3.03
C GLY A 171 -11.01 10.80 -4.47
N LYS A 172 -10.36 11.71 -5.20
CA LYS A 172 -10.71 12.03 -6.57
C LYS A 172 -9.48 12.06 -7.47
N PHE A 173 -9.67 11.67 -8.74
CA PHE A 173 -8.75 12.03 -9.80
C PHE A 173 -9.15 13.42 -10.33
N THR A 174 -8.17 14.32 -10.39
CA THR A 174 -8.36 15.72 -10.73
C THR A 174 -7.67 16.12 -12.02
N ARG A 175 -6.78 15.26 -12.52
CA ARG A 175 -5.99 15.52 -13.71
C ARG A 175 -5.85 14.25 -14.55
N ILE A 176 -5.88 14.43 -15.88
CA ILE A 176 -5.47 13.43 -16.86
C ILE A 176 -4.30 13.99 -17.66
N GLU A 177 -3.28 13.19 -17.86
CA GLU A 177 -2.09 13.50 -18.64
C GLU A 177 -1.96 12.47 -19.77
N ALA A 178 -1.83 12.93 -21.01
CA ALA A 178 -1.65 12.09 -22.20
C ALA A 178 -0.52 12.70 -23.04
N GLY A 179 0.67 12.06 -22.99
CA GLY A 179 1.88 12.60 -23.61
C GLY A 179 2.20 14.01 -23.11
N SER A 180 2.17 15.00 -24.03
CA SER A 180 2.42 16.40 -23.69
C SER A 180 1.17 17.21 -23.31
N VAL A 181 -0.02 16.60 -23.36
CA VAL A 181 -1.30 17.25 -23.06
C VAL A 181 -1.74 16.94 -21.64
N SER A 182 -2.08 17.98 -20.89
CA SER A 182 -2.63 17.85 -19.53
C SER A 182 -3.98 18.58 -19.45
N TYR A 183 -4.99 17.87 -18.90
CA TYR A 183 -6.30 18.42 -18.62
C TYR A 183 -6.57 18.38 -17.11
N ASN A 184 -6.86 19.52 -16.48
CA ASN A 184 -6.86 19.70 -15.03
C ASN A 184 -8.24 19.78 -14.36
N ASP A 185 -9.35 19.74 -15.10
CA ASP A 185 -10.70 19.88 -14.53
C ASP A 185 -11.43 18.54 -14.42
N LEU A 186 -10.69 17.45 -14.21
CA LEU A 186 -11.28 16.14 -13.98
C LEU A 186 -11.84 16.06 -12.56
N ASN A 187 -12.99 15.41 -12.38
CA ASN A 187 -13.63 15.22 -11.08
C ASN A 187 -14.23 13.81 -11.01
N LEU A 188 -13.37 12.80 -10.98
CA LEU A 188 -13.77 11.39 -10.90
C LEU A 188 -13.58 10.86 -9.48
N ASP A 189 -14.66 10.44 -8.84
CA ASP A 189 -14.59 9.80 -7.54
C ASP A 189 -13.91 8.45 -7.66
N ALA A 190 -12.98 8.17 -6.73
CA ALA A 190 -12.22 6.93 -6.73
C ALA A 190 -11.95 6.42 -5.34
N GLN A 191 -12.11 5.11 -5.16
CA GLN A 191 -11.87 4.41 -3.93
C GLN A 191 -10.91 3.24 -4.16
N SER A 192 -10.03 3.00 -3.22
CA SER A 192 -9.14 1.83 -3.24
C SER A 192 -9.02 1.21 -1.86
N ALA A 193 -8.93 -0.11 -1.80
CA ALA A 193 -8.57 -0.83 -0.60
C ALA A 193 -7.25 -1.55 -0.83
N ARG A 194 -6.39 -1.59 0.19
CA ARG A 194 -5.06 -2.24 0.15
C ARG A 194 -4.91 -3.16 1.35
N PHE A 195 -4.35 -4.33 1.09
CA PHE A 195 -3.88 -5.27 2.10
C PHE A 195 -2.37 -5.43 1.94
N ASN A 196 -1.61 -5.08 2.97
CA ASN A 196 -0.16 -5.12 2.95
C ASN A 196 0.35 -6.16 3.96
N VAL A 197 1.36 -6.91 3.52
CA VAL A 197 2.09 -7.88 4.34
C VAL A 197 3.58 -7.61 4.18
N GLY A 198 4.26 -7.29 5.26
CA GLY A 198 5.64 -6.86 5.17
C GLY A 198 6.48 -7.09 6.41
N VAL A 199 7.67 -6.54 6.37
CA VAL A 199 8.63 -6.54 7.47
C VAL A 199 9.10 -5.13 7.72
N SER A 200 9.18 -4.78 8.98
CA SER A 200 9.64 -3.49 9.49
C SER A 200 10.89 -3.65 10.33
N TRP A 201 11.82 -2.72 10.18
CA TRP A 201 13.07 -2.67 10.93
C TRP A 201 13.17 -1.35 11.70
N TRP A 202 13.47 -1.47 12.98
CA TRP A 202 13.83 -0.38 13.92
C TRP A 202 15.29 -0.55 14.31
N PRO A 203 16.19 0.33 13.86
CA PRO A 203 17.61 0.26 14.22
C PRO A 203 17.89 0.55 15.69
#